data_72b9981c5a21c00506daf63b0d5005b3
#
_entry.id   72b9981c5a21c00506daf63b0d5005b3
#
_cell.length_a   1.000
_cell.length_b   1.000
_cell.length_c   1.000
_cell.angle_alpha   90.00
_cell.angle_beta   90.00
_cell.angle_gamma   90.00
#
_symmetry.space_group_name_H-M   'P 1'
#
loop_
_entity.id
_entity.type
_entity.pdbx_description
1 polymer ?
#
loop_
_entity_poly.entity_id
_entity_poly.type
_entity_poly.pdbx_seq_one_letter_code
_entity_poly.pdbx_strand_id
1 'polypeptide(L)'
;MTTDTGSRAGRWLCGFHPAPRRPTSRLLMLPHAGGSASFYFPFSEALSGDVDVLVAQYPGRQERHREPSITDIQELAVAVLAALTADGLDDVPLALFGHSMGALVAYEMAGLLEERGVPVARLFVSGCRGAAVPDDPRRLHADDDALMAELAAMGGTDVELLSHPDIRQMVLPPLRADFRAVETYSHRPRQPLRVPMTALIGDMDPRVRPGTAEAWSELTLGSYELRIFHGDHFFLVAPGTFGEVVRLLRDRLTGPGPSTTHISHGEEEAL
;
A
#
# COMPACT_ATOMS: atom_id res chain seq x y z
N MET A 1 -0.04 23.15 -23.78
CA MET A 1 -1.23 23.30 -22.93
C MET A 1 -0.98 22.49 -21.69
N THR A 2 -0.49 23.11 -20.66
CA THR A 2 -0.29 22.49 -19.35
C THR A 2 -1.67 22.39 -18.70
N THR A 3 -2.21 21.19 -18.63
CA THR A 3 -3.39 20.92 -17.79
C THR A 3 -2.95 21.11 -16.35
N ASP A 4 -3.39 22.21 -15.75
CA ASP A 4 -3.35 22.43 -14.31
C ASP A 4 -4.18 21.30 -13.65
N THR A 5 -3.51 20.23 -13.28
CA THR A 5 -4.06 19.23 -12.36
C THR A 5 -3.98 19.85 -10.98
N GLY A 6 -4.99 20.68 -10.67
CA GLY A 6 -5.12 21.37 -9.40
C GLY A 6 -4.84 20.42 -8.24
N SER A 7 -3.92 20.88 -7.41
CA SER A 7 -3.41 20.25 -6.20
C SER A 7 -4.52 19.61 -5.38
N ARG A 8 -4.73 18.30 -5.54
CA ARG A 8 -5.43 17.52 -4.54
C ARG A 8 -4.54 17.45 -3.30
N ALA A 9 -4.97 18.09 -2.21
CA ALA A 9 -4.34 18.13 -0.88
C ALA A 9 -2.81 18.33 -0.87
N GLY A 10 -2.31 19.30 -1.59
CA GLY A 10 -0.89 19.67 -1.63
C GLY A 10 0.00 18.45 -1.79
N ARG A 11 1.05 18.48 -2.44
CA ARG A 11 2.14 17.50 -2.70
C ARG A 11 2.11 16.06 -2.11
N TRP A 12 1.13 15.70 -1.24
CA TRP A 12 1.03 14.38 -0.61
C TRP A 12 0.30 13.34 -1.44
N LEU A 13 -0.65 13.76 -2.30
CA LEU A 13 -1.47 12.87 -3.11
C LEU A 13 -1.35 13.24 -4.58
N CYS A 14 -1.02 12.24 -5.41
CA CYS A 14 -0.91 12.37 -6.85
C CYS A 14 -2.06 11.63 -7.52
N GLY A 15 -2.86 12.33 -8.33
CA GLY A 15 -3.79 11.73 -9.29
C GLY A 15 -3.21 11.88 -10.69
N PHE A 16 -2.82 10.80 -11.34
CA PHE A 16 -2.23 10.84 -12.69
C PHE A 16 -3.27 10.94 -13.80
N HIS A 17 -4.47 10.42 -13.54
CA HIS A 17 -5.58 10.43 -14.48
C HIS A 17 -6.79 11.09 -13.82
N PRO A 18 -7.66 11.76 -14.61
CA PRO A 18 -8.89 12.33 -14.08
C PRO A 18 -9.77 11.24 -13.47
N ALA A 19 -10.37 11.54 -12.32
CA ALA A 19 -11.36 10.64 -11.74
C ALA A 19 -12.52 10.42 -12.71
N PRO A 20 -13.08 9.20 -12.82
CA PRO A 20 -14.31 8.95 -13.55
C PRO A 20 -15.43 9.85 -13.03
N ARG A 21 -16.41 10.20 -13.89
CA ARG A 21 -17.56 11.01 -13.45
C ARG A 21 -18.36 10.37 -12.31
N ARG A 22 -18.34 9.05 -12.22
CA ARG A 22 -18.97 8.24 -11.18
C ARG A 22 -18.05 7.06 -10.85
N PRO A 23 -17.01 7.28 -10.05
CA PRO A 23 -16.12 6.20 -9.67
C PRO A 23 -16.86 5.18 -8.80
N THR A 24 -16.59 3.90 -9.01
CA THR A 24 -17.14 2.83 -8.18
C THR A 24 -16.45 2.80 -6.81
N SER A 25 -15.20 3.23 -6.77
CA SER A 25 -14.38 3.32 -5.56
C SER A 25 -13.24 4.32 -5.76
N ARG A 26 -12.70 4.79 -4.65
CA ARG A 26 -11.40 5.49 -4.58
C ARG A 26 -10.35 4.52 -4.07
N LEU A 27 -9.23 4.40 -4.77
CA LEU A 27 -8.09 3.58 -4.37
C LEU A 27 -6.91 4.49 -4.03
N LEU A 28 -6.48 4.47 -2.76
CA LEU A 28 -5.23 5.11 -2.35
C LEU A 28 -4.11 4.07 -2.38
N MET A 29 -3.09 4.31 -3.19
CA MET A 29 -1.90 3.48 -3.29
C MET A 29 -0.75 4.06 -2.48
N LEU A 30 -0.09 3.22 -1.70
CA LEU A 30 0.94 3.57 -0.73
C LEU A 30 2.26 2.89 -1.13
N PRO A 31 3.30 3.68 -1.50
CA PRO A 31 4.55 3.15 -2.05
C PRO A 31 5.38 2.32 -1.06
N HIS A 32 6.20 1.45 -1.64
CA HIS A 32 7.27 0.70 -0.99
C HIS A 32 8.44 1.62 -0.59
N ALA A 33 9.38 1.10 0.19
CA ALA A 33 10.60 1.82 0.58
C ALA A 33 11.40 2.27 -0.66
N GLY A 34 11.80 3.53 -0.72
CA GLY A 34 12.45 4.15 -1.87
C GLY A 34 11.50 4.45 -3.04
N GLY A 35 10.29 3.93 -3.04
CA GLY A 35 9.30 4.15 -4.08
C GLY A 35 8.73 5.56 -4.09
N SER A 36 8.21 5.97 -5.23
CA SER A 36 7.55 7.25 -5.46
C SER A 36 6.19 7.05 -6.12
N ALA A 37 5.38 8.09 -6.15
CA ALA A 37 4.06 8.03 -6.78
C ALA A 37 4.12 7.57 -8.25
N SER A 38 5.14 8.00 -9.00
CA SER A 38 5.29 7.66 -10.42
C SER A 38 5.40 6.16 -10.71
N PHE A 39 5.86 5.34 -9.75
CA PHE A 39 5.88 3.89 -9.89
C PHE A 39 4.48 3.32 -10.16
N TYR A 40 3.44 3.95 -9.64
CA TYR A 40 2.05 3.50 -9.76
C TYR A 40 1.29 4.13 -10.94
N PHE A 41 1.97 4.90 -11.80
CA PHE A 41 1.35 5.47 -13.00
C PHE A 41 0.65 4.41 -13.86
N PRO A 42 1.26 3.22 -14.15
CA PRO A 42 0.58 2.19 -14.96
C PRO A 42 -0.70 1.64 -14.32
N PHE A 43 -0.75 1.56 -12.98
CA PHE A 43 -1.96 1.14 -12.26
C PHE A 43 -3.06 2.21 -12.37
N SER A 44 -2.68 3.48 -12.20
CA SER A 44 -3.62 4.59 -12.38
C SER A 44 -4.20 4.59 -13.80
N GLU A 45 -3.36 4.39 -14.83
CA GLU A 45 -3.82 4.29 -16.22
C GLU A 45 -4.78 3.12 -16.42
N ALA A 46 -4.40 1.93 -15.97
CA ALA A 46 -5.18 0.72 -16.17
C ALA A 46 -6.53 0.74 -15.45
N LEU A 47 -6.66 1.44 -14.30
CA LEU A 47 -7.87 1.48 -13.48
C LEU A 47 -8.73 2.73 -13.71
N SER A 48 -8.25 3.74 -14.44
CA SER A 48 -8.88 5.07 -14.59
C SER A 48 -10.31 5.06 -15.17
N GLY A 49 -10.74 3.96 -15.79
CA GLY A 49 -12.11 3.84 -16.33
C GLY A 49 -13.20 3.77 -15.27
N ASP A 50 -12.89 3.16 -14.12
CA ASP A 50 -13.88 2.80 -13.10
C ASP A 50 -13.52 3.30 -11.69
N VAL A 51 -12.22 3.50 -11.41
CA VAL A 51 -11.68 3.77 -10.08
C VAL A 51 -10.98 5.13 -10.05
N ASP A 52 -11.23 5.92 -9.01
CA ASP A 52 -10.47 7.15 -8.72
C ASP A 52 -9.16 6.75 -8.00
N VAL A 53 -8.03 6.77 -8.73
CA VAL A 53 -6.74 6.31 -8.21
C VAL A 53 -5.92 7.50 -7.72
N LEU A 54 -5.61 7.49 -6.44
CA LEU A 54 -4.67 8.40 -5.79
C LEU A 54 -3.44 7.63 -5.35
N VAL A 55 -2.27 8.26 -5.44
CA VAL A 55 -1.02 7.68 -4.98
C VAL A 55 -0.36 8.61 -3.97
N ALA A 56 0.07 8.08 -2.84
CA ALA A 56 0.80 8.87 -1.87
C ALA A 56 2.22 9.21 -2.40
N GLN A 57 2.61 10.46 -2.26
CA GLN A 57 3.98 10.92 -2.49
C GLN A 57 4.62 11.30 -1.16
N TYR A 58 5.48 10.44 -0.65
CA TYR A 58 6.15 10.66 0.62
C TYR A 58 7.20 11.79 0.52
N PRO A 59 7.57 12.45 1.63
CA PRO A 59 8.65 13.45 1.63
C PRO A 59 10.02 12.81 1.35
N GLY A 60 10.97 13.64 0.94
CA GLY A 60 12.34 13.23 0.65
C GLY A 60 12.59 12.75 -0.77
N ARG A 61 11.57 12.74 -1.68
CA ARG A 61 11.72 12.24 -3.05
C ARG A 61 10.98 13.08 -4.09
N GLN A 62 11.43 12.99 -5.33
CA GLN A 62 10.90 13.74 -6.48
C GLN A 62 10.74 15.25 -6.16
N GLU A 63 9.58 15.85 -6.39
CA GLU A 63 9.29 17.24 -6.10
C GLU A 63 9.38 17.60 -4.61
N ARG A 64 9.35 16.57 -3.72
CA ARG A 64 9.48 16.73 -2.26
C ARG A 64 10.89 16.39 -1.75
N HIS A 65 11.90 16.29 -2.63
CA HIS A 65 13.27 15.85 -2.28
C HIS A 65 13.96 16.72 -1.21
N ARG A 66 13.50 17.96 -1.01
CA ARG A 66 14.03 18.87 0.02
C ARG A 66 13.34 18.77 1.37
N GLU A 67 12.24 18.04 1.44
CA GLU A 67 11.53 17.83 2.68
C GLU A 67 12.17 16.67 3.47
N PRO A 68 12.27 16.79 4.82
CA PRO A 68 12.81 15.71 5.61
C PRO A 68 11.94 14.46 5.50
N SER A 69 12.57 13.31 5.28
CA SER A 69 11.88 12.02 5.27
C SER A 69 11.35 11.65 6.67
N ILE A 70 10.21 10.99 6.72
CA ILE A 70 9.64 10.44 7.96
C ILE A 70 10.22 9.04 8.16
N THR A 71 10.67 8.74 9.38
CA THR A 71 11.34 7.50 9.75
C THR A 71 10.51 6.60 10.66
N ASP A 72 9.19 6.79 10.68
CA ASP A 72 8.23 6.05 11.49
C ASP A 72 6.97 5.77 10.67
N ILE A 73 6.51 4.52 10.67
CA ILE A 73 5.35 4.06 9.88
C ILE A 73 4.05 4.70 10.38
N GLN A 74 3.88 4.82 11.70
CA GLN A 74 2.67 5.40 12.27
C GLN A 74 2.59 6.90 11.98
N GLU A 75 3.71 7.63 12.09
CA GLU A 75 3.76 9.05 11.72
C GLU A 75 3.47 9.24 10.23
N LEU A 76 4.01 8.37 9.38
CA LEU A 76 3.75 8.41 7.95
C LEU A 76 2.27 8.15 7.63
N ALA A 77 1.64 7.19 8.30
CA ALA A 77 0.21 6.90 8.17
C ALA A 77 -0.65 8.10 8.59
N VAL A 78 -0.32 8.75 9.70
CA VAL A 78 -1.02 9.96 10.17
C VAL A 78 -0.89 11.10 9.16
N ALA A 79 0.30 11.33 8.60
CA ALA A 79 0.54 12.41 7.64
C ALA A 79 -0.23 12.19 6.32
N VAL A 80 -0.22 10.96 5.79
CA VAL A 80 -0.98 10.63 4.57
C VAL A 80 -2.48 10.72 4.83
N LEU A 81 -2.96 10.25 5.98
CA LEU A 81 -4.38 10.35 6.36
C LEU A 81 -4.83 11.80 6.47
N ALA A 82 -4.00 12.67 7.05
CA ALA A 82 -4.32 14.10 7.13
C ALA A 82 -4.47 14.73 5.73
N ALA A 83 -3.61 14.36 4.80
CA ALA A 83 -3.70 14.80 3.41
C ALA A 83 -4.95 14.26 2.71
N LEU A 84 -5.27 12.99 2.89
CA LEU A 84 -6.48 12.37 2.34
C LEU A 84 -7.76 13.04 2.88
N THR A 85 -7.77 13.35 4.17
CA THR A 85 -8.91 14.04 4.81
C THR A 85 -9.07 15.46 4.26
N ALA A 86 -7.96 16.17 3.99
CA ALA A 86 -7.97 17.49 3.41
C ALA A 86 -8.39 17.52 1.92
N ASP A 87 -8.18 16.41 1.19
CA ASP A 87 -8.66 16.24 -0.19
C ASP A 87 -10.18 15.97 -0.25
N GLY A 88 -10.75 15.50 0.85
CA GLY A 88 -12.14 15.14 0.99
C GLY A 88 -12.33 13.62 1.00
N LEU A 89 -13.03 13.13 2.02
CA LEU A 89 -13.54 11.77 2.08
C LEU A 89 -14.98 11.83 1.57
N ASP A 90 -15.12 11.69 0.24
CA ASP A 90 -16.42 11.67 -0.42
C ASP A 90 -17.21 10.40 -0.07
N ASP A 91 -18.49 10.34 -0.46
CA ASP A 91 -19.35 9.15 -0.29
C ASP A 91 -18.93 7.96 -1.17
N VAL A 92 -17.75 8.02 -1.80
CA VAL A 92 -17.19 6.96 -2.63
C VAL A 92 -16.46 5.95 -1.75
N PRO A 93 -16.74 4.63 -1.89
CA PRO A 93 -16.05 3.61 -1.11
C PRO A 93 -14.53 3.72 -1.20
N LEU A 94 -13.85 3.89 -0.06
CA LEU A 94 -12.39 4.00 0.02
C LEU A 94 -11.74 2.63 0.14
N ALA A 95 -10.78 2.33 -0.73
CA ALA A 95 -9.89 1.19 -0.61
C ALA A 95 -8.44 1.66 -0.45
N LEU A 96 -7.64 0.89 0.27
CA LEU A 96 -6.22 1.12 0.46
C LEU A 96 -5.42 -0.01 -0.16
N PHE A 97 -4.37 0.33 -0.89
CA PHE A 97 -3.38 -0.61 -1.41
C PHE A 97 -1.99 -0.20 -0.92
N GLY A 98 -1.28 -1.09 -0.26
CA GLY A 98 0.11 -0.86 0.10
C GLY A 98 1.02 -1.99 -0.36
N HIS A 99 2.21 -1.63 -0.89
CA HIS A 99 3.22 -2.61 -1.24
C HIS A 99 4.44 -2.48 -0.31
N SER A 100 4.92 -3.61 0.22
CA SER A 100 6.07 -3.67 1.13
C SER A 100 5.90 -2.73 2.34
N MET A 101 6.75 -1.72 2.52
CA MET A 101 6.57 -0.66 3.52
C MET A 101 5.15 -0.06 3.46
N GLY A 102 4.66 0.22 2.26
CA GLY A 102 3.32 0.78 2.06
C GLY A 102 2.20 -0.08 2.62
N ALA A 103 2.37 -1.41 2.73
CA ALA A 103 1.38 -2.29 3.34
C ALA A 103 1.23 -2.04 4.85
N LEU A 104 2.34 -1.76 5.54
CA LEU A 104 2.30 -1.36 6.95
C LEU A 104 1.63 0.01 7.12
N VAL A 105 1.96 0.97 6.25
CA VAL A 105 1.31 2.29 6.25
C VAL A 105 -0.19 2.16 5.99
N ALA A 106 -0.61 1.34 5.01
CA ALA A 106 -2.01 1.09 4.69
C ALA A 106 -2.78 0.48 5.89
N TYR A 107 -2.17 -0.48 6.57
CA TYR A 107 -2.76 -1.12 7.74
C TYR A 107 -2.94 -0.13 8.89
N GLU A 108 -1.93 0.68 9.21
CA GLU A 108 -2.04 1.71 10.24
C GLU A 108 -3.10 2.77 9.87
N MET A 109 -3.16 3.19 8.60
CA MET A 109 -4.20 4.10 8.12
C MET A 109 -5.60 3.50 8.24
N ALA A 110 -5.78 2.21 7.90
CA ALA A 110 -7.07 1.53 8.04
C ALA A 110 -7.53 1.52 9.50
N GLY A 111 -6.62 1.29 10.45
CA GLY A 111 -6.91 1.39 11.87
C GLY A 111 -7.35 2.79 12.31
N LEU A 112 -6.62 3.82 11.89
CA LEU A 112 -6.96 5.21 12.18
C LEU A 112 -8.30 5.66 11.57
N LEU A 113 -8.63 5.15 10.39
CA LEU A 113 -9.93 5.42 9.74
C LEU A 113 -11.07 4.73 10.49
N GLU A 114 -10.89 3.46 10.86
CA GLU A 114 -11.89 2.71 11.63
C GLU A 114 -12.15 3.35 13.01
N GLU A 115 -11.12 3.81 13.73
CA GLU A 115 -11.24 4.56 14.99
C GLU A 115 -12.05 5.86 14.83
N ARG A 116 -12.03 6.47 13.64
CA ARG A 116 -12.82 7.67 13.31
C ARG A 116 -14.21 7.35 12.76
N GLY A 117 -14.58 6.08 12.70
CA GLY A 117 -15.86 5.63 12.13
C GLY A 117 -15.94 5.75 10.60
N VAL A 118 -14.82 5.91 9.91
CA VAL A 118 -14.75 5.96 8.45
C VAL A 118 -14.49 4.55 7.92
N PRO A 119 -15.44 3.94 7.20
CA PRO A 119 -15.27 2.59 6.70
C PRO A 119 -14.24 2.53 5.58
N VAL A 120 -13.34 1.54 5.64
CA VAL A 120 -12.48 1.15 4.52
C VAL A 120 -13.14 -0.03 3.83
N ALA A 121 -13.47 0.13 2.55
CA ALA A 121 -14.17 -0.90 1.78
C ALA A 121 -13.29 -2.13 1.55
N ARG A 122 -11.98 -1.95 1.40
CA ARG A 122 -11.01 -3.03 1.22
C ARG A 122 -9.57 -2.59 1.52
N LEU A 123 -8.80 -3.48 2.10
CA LEU A 123 -7.37 -3.32 2.32
C LEU A 123 -6.60 -4.37 1.51
N PHE A 124 -5.71 -3.92 0.63
CA PHE A 124 -4.76 -4.76 -0.09
C PHE A 124 -3.37 -4.59 0.53
N VAL A 125 -2.78 -5.70 0.98
CA VAL A 125 -1.43 -5.75 1.56
C VAL A 125 -0.54 -6.60 0.67
N SER A 126 0.38 -5.97 -0.04
CA SER A 126 1.20 -6.59 -1.08
C SER A 126 2.67 -6.65 -0.67
N GLY A 127 3.34 -7.79 -0.91
CA GLY A 127 4.77 -7.96 -0.66
C GLY A 127 5.17 -7.70 0.79
N CYS A 128 4.32 -8.05 1.76
CA CYS A 128 4.57 -7.78 3.17
C CYS A 128 4.10 -8.93 4.06
N ARG A 129 4.90 -9.28 5.08
CA ARG A 129 4.49 -10.16 6.16
C ARG A 129 3.39 -9.52 7.00
N GLY A 130 2.60 -10.31 7.72
CA GLY A 130 1.61 -9.78 8.66
C GLY A 130 2.23 -8.72 9.61
N ALA A 131 1.55 -7.61 9.83
CA ALA A 131 2.10 -6.48 10.60
C ALA A 131 2.56 -6.87 12.01
N ALA A 132 1.95 -7.87 12.62
CA ALA A 132 2.33 -8.39 13.93
C ALA A 132 3.52 -9.37 13.90
N VAL A 133 3.97 -9.81 12.73
CA VAL A 133 5.13 -10.69 12.58
C VAL A 133 6.39 -9.83 12.64
N PRO A 134 7.31 -10.07 13.61
CA PRO A 134 8.56 -9.31 13.70
C PRO A 134 9.41 -9.45 12.45
N ASP A 135 10.16 -8.42 12.09
CA ASP A 135 11.19 -8.53 11.06
C ASP A 135 12.38 -9.35 11.55
N ASP A 136 13.15 -9.92 10.63
CA ASP A 136 14.40 -10.60 10.99
C ASP A 136 15.44 -9.56 11.44
N PRO A 137 15.88 -9.57 12.70
CA PRO A 137 16.82 -8.58 13.21
C PRO A 137 18.18 -8.61 12.49
N ARG A 138 18.48 -9.68 11.75
CA ARG A 138 19.70 -9.79 10.93
C ARG A 138 19.64 -8.95 9.66
N ARG A 139 18.46 -8.39 9.34
CA ARG A 139 18.24 -7.52 8.18
C ARG A 139 18.39 -6.03 8.48
N LEU A 140 18.84 -5.68 9.70
CA LEU A 140 19.17 -4.30 10.03
C LEU A 140 20.34 -3.81 9.16
N HIS A 141 20.10 -2.77 8.38
CA HIS A 141 21.08 -2.22 7.44
C HIS A 141 22.01 -1.25 8.15
N ALA A 142 23.21 -1.74 8.50
CA ALA A 142 24.21 -0.96 9.20
C ALA A 142 24.85 0.11 8.30
N ASP A 143 24.93 -0.12 6.98
CA ASP A 143 25.57 0.76 6.01
C ASP A 143 24.88 0.73 4.64
N ASP A 144 25.34 1.60 3.73
CA ASP A 144 24.78 1.76 2.40
C ASP A 144 24.98 0.56 1.50
N ASP A 145 26.07 -0.15 1.63
CA ASP A 145 26.38 -1.27 0.76
C ASP A 145 25.47 -2.46 1.09
N ALA A 146 25.18 -2.68 2.39
CA ALA A 146 24.17 -3.65 2.83
C ALA A 146 22.77 -3.29 2.31
N LEU A 147 22.38 -2.01 2.40
CA LEU A 147 21.11 -1.52 1.87
C LEU A 147 20.99 -1.70 0.36
N MET A 148 22.04 -1.40 -0.38
CA MET A 148 22.08 -1.59 -1.84
C MET A 148 22.03 -3.05 -2.24
N ALA A 149 22.71 -3.93 -1.49
CA ALA A 149 22.64 -5.38 -1.71
C ALA A 149 21.23 -5.93 -1.49
N GLU A 150 20.54 -5.46 -0.49
CA GLU A 150 19.14 -5.83 -0.22
C GLU A 150 18.20 -5.39 -1.35
N LEU A 151 18.35 -4.14 -1.85
CA LEU A 151 17.58 -3.66 -3.00
C LEU A 151 17.82 -4.51 -4.25
N ALA A 152 19.07 -4.85 -4.52
CA ALA A 152 19.42 -5.72 -5.63
C ALA A 152 18.79 -7.11 -5.50
N ALA A 153 18.76 -7.68 -4.28
CA ALA A 153 18.17 -8.98 -4.01
C ALA A 153 16.65 -9.00 -4.15
N MET A 154 15.97 -7.87 -3.89
CA MET A 154 14.52 -7.76 -4.06
C MET A 154 14.08 -7.68 -5.53
N GLY A 155 14.96 -7.37 -6.47
CA GLY A 155 14.62 -7.10 -7.86
C GLY A 155 14.05 -5.69 -8.08
N GLY A 156 13.58 -5.41 -9.29
CA GLY A 156 12.85 -4.17 -9.61
C GLY A 156 13.68 -2.89 -9.69
N THR A 157 14.97 -2.92 -9.35
CA THR A 157 15.86 -1.76 -9.40
C THR A 157 17.04 -2.05 -10.33
N ASP A 158 17.31 -1.12 -11.24
CA ASP A 158 18.51 -1.18 -12.08
C ASP A 158 19.76 -0.88 -11.24
N VAL A 159 20.52 -1.93 -10.94
CA VAL A 159 21.73 -1.87 -10.11
C VAL A 159 22.81 -1.01 -10.78
N GLU A 160 22.88 -0.97 -12.13
CA GLU A 160 23.83 -0.12 -12.86
C GLU A 160 23.50 1.36 -12.62
N LEU A 161 22.23 1.71 -12.63
CA LEU A 161 21.77 3.08 -12.35
C LEU A 161 22.15 3.52 -10.92
N LEU A 162 22.02 2.63 -9.95
CA LEU A 162 22.39 2.87 -8.57
C LEU A 162 23.91 2.93 -8.32
N SER A 163 24.73 2.48 -9.27
CA SER A 163 26.19 2.62 -9.19
C SER A 163 26.66 4.05 -9.46
N HIS A 164 25.81 4.89 -10.10
CA HIS A 164 26.15 6.27 -10.42
C HIS A 164 26.13 7.15 -9.17
N PRO A 165 27.25 7.88 -8.82
CA PRO A 165 27.36 8.62 -7.55
C PRO A 165 26.23 9.64 -7.31
N ASP A 166 25.85 10.38 -8.34
CA ASP A 166 24.82 11.43 -8.23
C ASP A 166 23.43 10.82 -7.93
N ILE A 167 23.12 9.69 -8.57
CA ILE A 167 21.87 8.96 -8.33
C ILE A 167 21.86 8.39 -6.92
N ARG A 168 22.98 7.79 -6.50
CA ARG A 168 23.16 7.28 -5.15
C ARG A 168 22.93 8.36 -4.09
N GLN A 169 23.54 9.53 -4.28
CA GLN A 169 23.38 10.66 -3.36
C GLN A 169 21.91 11.15 -3.26
N MET A 170 21.15 11.04 -4.31
CA MET A 170 19.74 11.46 -4.33
C MET A 170 18.80 10.39 -3.74
N VAL A 171 19.08 9.11 -3.96
CA VAL A 171 18.18 8.00 -3.62
C VAL A 171 18.43 7.47 -2.21
N LEU A 172 19.68 7.42 -1.75
CA LEU A 172 20.04 6.82 -0.47
C LEU A 172 19.40 7.49 0.75
N PRO A 173 19.34 8.82 0.88
CA PRO A 173 18.77 9.43 2.08
C PRO A 173 17.30 9.04 2.34
N PRO A 174 16.36 9.16 1.37
CA PRO A 174 14.99 8.72 1.58
C PRO A 174 14.88 7.21 1.77
N LEU A 175 15.70 6.43 1.07
CA LEU A 175 15.71 4.98 1.20
C LEU A 175 16.11 4.52 2.61
N ARG A 176 17.18 5.09 3.19
CA ARG A 176 17.58 4.82 4.58
C ARG A 176 16.47 5.17 5.57
N ALA A 177 15.81 6.30 5.36
CA ALA A 177 14.70 6.71 6.22
C ALA A 177 13.55 5.71 6.17
N ASP A 178 13.20 5.23 4.98
CA ASP A 178 12.15 4.25 4.77
C ASP A 178 12.50 2.89 5.39
N PHE A 179 13.71 2.39 5.16
CA PHE A 179 14.15 1.14 5.78
C PHE A 179 14.18 1.26 7.30
N ARG A 180 14.66 2.38 7.83
CA ARG A 180 14.61 2.64 9.27
C ARG A 180 13.16 2.59 9.79
N ALA A 181 12.21 3.19 9.08
CA ALA A 181 10.80 3.15 9.45
C ALA A 181 10.27 1.71 9.52
N VAL A 182 10.66 0.85 8.56
CA VAL A 182 10.27 -0.57 8.54
C VAL A 182 10.95 -1.36 9.65
N GLU A 183 12.26 -1.17 9.86
CA GLU A 183 13.07 -1.90 10.84
C GLU A 183 12.66 -1.57 12.28
N THR A 184 12.27 -0.33 12.54
CA THR A 184 11.84 0.12 13.88
C THR A 184 10.33 -0.04 14.09
N TYR A 185 9.58 -0.46 13.05
CA TYR A 185 8.16 -0.66 13.18
C TYR A 185 7.83 -1.76 14.20
N SER A 186 6.98 -1.41 15.15
CA SER A 186 6.40 -2.35 16.10
C SER A 186 4.88 -2.25 16.05
N HIS A 187 4.25 -3.38 15.73
CA HIS A 187 2.80 -3.47 15.75
C HIS A 187 2.25 -3.15 17.14
N ARG A 188 1.35 -2.19 17.22
CA ARG A 188 0.63 -1.87 18.47
C ARG A 188 -0.58 -2.79 18.57
N PRO A 189 -0.68 -3.61 19.62
CA PRO A 189 -1.83 -4.50 19.81
C PRO A 189 -3.15 -3.69 19.78
N ARG A 190 -4.06 -4.13 18.90
CA ARG A 190 -5.41 -3.59 18.79
C ARG A 190 -6.39 -4.72 18.46
N GLN A 191 -7.68 -4.47 18.57
CA GLN A 191 -8.67 -5.39 18.04
C GLN A 191 -8.46 -5.55 16.52
N PRO A 192 -8.63 -6.75 15.98
CA PRO A 192 -8.54 -6.94 14.51
C PRO A 192 -9.52 -6.00 13.79
N LEU A 193 -9.08 -5.46 12.66
CA LEU A 193 -9.88 -4.54 11.84
C LEU A 193 -11.12 -5.25 11.28
N ARG A 194 -12.14 -4.50 10.91
CA ARG A 194 -13.35 -5.05 10.27
C ARG A 194 -13.27 -5.07 8.74
N VAL A 195 -12.20 -4.48 8.18
CA VAL A 195 -12.00 -4.33 6.75
C VAL A 195 -11.75 -5.69 6.07
N PRO A 196 -12.41 -6.01 4.94
CA PRO A 196 -12.02 -7.12 4.09
C PRO A 196 -10.58 -6.94 3.61
N MET A 197 -9.74 -7.98 3.72
CA MET A 197 -8.31 -7.89 3.43
C MET A 197 -7.91 -8.89 2.34
N THR A 198 -7.08 -8.43 1.40
CA THR A 198 -6.46 -9.28 0.39
C THR A 198 -4.94 -9.12 0.48
N ALA A 199 -4.25 -10.20 0.80
CA ALA A 199 -2.78 -10.26 0.77
C ALA A 199 -2.31 -10.73 -0.61
N LEU A 200 -1.28 -10.09 -1.15
CA LEU A 200 -0.66 -10.42 -2.43
C LEU A 200 0.83 -10.65 -2.24
N ILE A 201 1.37 -11.77 -2.73
CA ILE A 201 2.81 -12.07 -2.66
C ILE A 201 3.31 -12.67 -3.96
N GLY A 202 4.62 -12.54 -4.21
CA GLY A 202 5.32 -13.30 -5.25
C GLY A 202 5.79 -14.66 -4.72
N ASP A 203 5.73 -15.70 -5.54
CA ASP A 203 6.20 -17.06 -5.18
C ASP A 203 7.72 -17.16 -5.02
N MET A 204 8.47 -16.20 -5.61
CA MET A 204 9.92 -16.08 -5.53
C MET A 204 10.37 -14.88 -4.67
N ASP A 205 9.45 -14.25 -3.91
CA ASP A 205 9.81 -13.13 -3.05
C ASP A 205 10.77 -13.58 -1.93
N PRO A 206 12.01 -13.03 -1.87
CA PRO A 206 12.99 -13.45 -0.86
C PRO A 206 12.62 -12.97 0.56
N ARG A 207 11.69 -12.02 0.69
CA ARG A 207 11.32 -11.41 1.97
C ARG A 207 10.04 -11.98 2.57
N VAL A 208 9.10 -12.42 1.73
CA VAL A 208 7.75 -12.78 2.17
C VAL A 208 7.43 -14.21 1.75
N ARG A 209 7.15 -15.06 2.72
CA ARG A 209 6.70 -16.43 2.49
C ARG A 209 5.19 -16.54 2.73
N PRO A 210 4.50 -17.50 2.10
CA PRO A 210 3.06 -17.69 2.31
C PRO A 210 2.66 -17.72 3.78
N GLY A 211 3.35 -18.48 4.64
CA GLY A 211 3.02 -18.57 6.07
C GLY A 211 3.18 -17.23 6.84
N THR A 212 4.11 -16.36 6.43
CA THR A 212 4.24 -15.03 7.05
C THR A 212 3.22 -14.04 6.52
N ALA A 213 2.75 -14.21 5.28
CA ALA A 213 1.65 -13.42 4.72
C ALA A 213 0.29 -13.86 5.28
N GLU A 214 0.10 -15.15 5.55
CA GLU A 214 -1.12 -15.69 6.18
C GLU A 214 -1.43 -15.03 7.52
N ALA A 215 -0.41 -14.57 8.27
CA ALA A 215 -0.57 -13.89 9.55
C ALA A 215 -1.39 -12.58 9.44
N TRP A 216 -1.61 -12.03 8.25
CA TRP A 216 -2.57 -10.95 8.06
C TRP A 216 -4.01 -11.34 8.38
N SER A 217 -4.36 -12.64 8.25
CA SER A 217 -5.71 -13.15 8.58
C SER A 217 -6.10 -12.92 10.03
N GLU A 218 -5.13 -12.91 10.95
CA GLU A 218 -5.36 -12.67 12.39
C GLU A 218 -5.63 -11.19 12.70
N LEU A 219 -5.36 -10.30 11.74
CA LEU A 219 -5.49 -8.85 11.91
C LEU A 219 -6.78 -8.28 11.31
N THR A 220 -7.67 -9.15 10.82
CA THR A 220 -8.99 -8.73 10.34
C THR A 220 -10.11 -9.67 10.80
N LEU A 221 -11.27 -9.09 11.14
CA LEU A 221 -12.54 -9.79 11.33
C LEU A 221 -13.34 -9.87 10.02
N GLY A 222 -12.93 -9.11 9.00
CA GLY A 222 -13.50 -9.20 7.65
C GLY A 222 -13.07 -10.46 6.91
N SER A 223 -13.49 -10.59 5.67
CA SER A 223 -12.99 -11.67 4.82
C SER A 223 -11.50 -11.50 4.54
N TYR A 224 -10.76 -12.61 4.53
CA TYR A 224 -9.35 -12.64 4.17
C TYR A 224 -9.12 -13.51 2.94
N GLU A 225 -8.23 -13.08 2.06
CA GLU A 225 -7.80 -13.82 0.88
C GLU A 225 -6.30 -13.65 0.68
N LEU A 226 -5.56 -14.75 0.48
CA LEU A 226 -4.16 -14.74 0.05
C LEU A 226 -4.08 -15.07 -1.44
N ARG A 227 -3.39 -14.23 -2.21
CA ARG A 227 -3.12 -14.43 -3.64
C ARG A 227 -1.61 -14.52 -3.86
N ILE A 228 -1.19 -15.60 -4.50
CA ILE A 228 0.21 -15.84 -4.84
C ILE A 228 0.37 -15.66 -6.35
N PHE A 229 1.30 -14.82 -6.75
CA PHE A 229 1.63 -14.50 -8.13
C PHE A 229 3.02 -15.03 -8.46
N HIS A 230 3.28 -15.28 -9.74
CA HIS A 230 4.61 -15.64 -10.17
C HIS A 230 5.52 -14.40 -10.18
N GLY A 231 6.68 -14.47 -9.52
CA GLY A 231 7.68 -13.41 -9.52
C GLY A 231 8.32 -13.12 -8.16
N ASP A 232 9.25 -12.17 -8.19
CA ASP A 232 10.00 -11.68 -7.04
C ASP A 232 9.19 -10.69 -6.17
N HIS A 233 9.90 -9.88 -5.38
CA HIS A 233 9.25 -8.87 -4.54
C HIS A 233 8.42 -7.87 -5.36
N PHE A 234 8.84 -7.54 -6.58
CA PHE A 234 8.16 -6.60 -7.48
C PHE A 234 7.27 -7.28 -8.54
N PHE A 235 6.78 -8.50 -8.26
CA PHE A 235 5.86 -9.25 -9.13
C PHE A 235 4.72 -8.40 -9.71
N LEU A 236 4.27 -7.39 -8.96
CA LEU A 236 3.12 -6.56 -9.32
C LEU A 236 3.32 -5.73 -10.59
N VAL A 237 4.56 -5.49 -11.03
CA VAL A 237 4.89 -4.77 -12.27
C VAL A 237 5.57 -5.66 -13.32
N ALA A 238 5.78 -6.93 -13.03
CA ALA A 238 6.35 -7.85 -13.98
C ALA A 238 5.41 -8.03 -15.19
N PRO A 239 5.95 -8.07 -16.45
CA PRO A 239 5.11 -8.10 -17.65
C PRO A 239 4.07 -9.23 -17.70
N GLY A 240 4.41 -10.39 -17.14
CA GLY A 240 3.49 -11.55 -17.07
C GLY A 240 2.40 -11.44 -16.00
N THR A 241 2.61 -10.65 -14.97
CA THR A 241 1.79 -10.63 -13.75
C THR A 241 0.98 -9.33 -13.58
N PHE A 242 1.49 -8.21 -14.09
CA PHE A 242 0.84 -6.89 -13.98
C PHE A 242 -0.65 -6.93 -14.33
N GLY A 243 -0.99 -7.52 -15.49
CA GLY A 243 -2.38 -7.61 -15.95
C GLY A 243 -3.29 -8.45 -15.02
N GLU A 244 -2.74 -9.45 -14.35
CA GLU A 244 -3.47 -10.27 -13.39
C GLU A 244 -3.73 -9.49 -12.09
N VAL A 245 -2.74 -8.75 -11.60
CA VAL A 245 -2.88 -7.87 -10.42
C VAL A 245 -3.92 -6.79 -10.69
N VAL A 246 -3.85 -6.11 -11.84
CA VAL A 246 -4.84 -5.08 -12.23
C VAL A 246 -6.25 -5.68 -12.31
N ARG A 247 -6.41 -6.87 -12.89
CA ARG A 247 -7.70 -7.55 -12.95
C ARG A 247 -8.24 -7.86 -11.56
N LEU A 248 -7.40 -8.41 -10.67
CA LEU A 248 -7.78 -8.67 -9.28
C LEU A 248 -8.25 -7.39 -8.58
N LEU A 249 -7.48 -6.30 -8.68
CA LEU A 249 -7.85 -5.03 -8.07
C LEU A 249 -9.20 -4.53 -8.61
N ARG A 250 -9.38 -4.52 -9.94
CA ARG A 250 -10.63 -4.10 -10.57
C ARG A 250 -11.81 -4.93 -10.07
N ASP A 251 -11.70 -6.25 -10.10
CA ASP A 251 -12.79 -7.16 -9.70
C ASP A 251 -13.21 -6.93 -8.23
N ARG A 252 -12.26 -6.64 -7.36
CA ARG A 252 -12.53 -6.39 -5.93
C ARG A 252 -13.03 -4.97 -5.64
N LEU A 253 -12.77 -4.02 -6.53
CA LEU A 253 -13.15 -2.61 -6.37
C LEU A 253 -14.49 -2.29 -7.07
N THR A 254 -14.85 -3.04 -8.12
CA THR A 254 -16.06 -2.79 -8.92
C THR A 254 -17.14 -3.87 -8.73
N GLY A 255 -16.77 -5.00 -8.13
CA GLY A 255 -17.72 -6.08 -7.84
C GLY A 255 -18.74 -5.71 -6.76
N PRO A 256 -19.87 -6.43 -6.67
CA PRO A 256 -20.81 -6.24 -5.56
C PRO A 256 -20.07 -6.46 -4.24
N GLY A 257 -20.21 -5.50 -3.32
CA GLY A 257 -19.68 -5.60 -1.97
C GLY A 257 -20.12 -6.91 -1.30
N PRO A 258 -19.43 -7.37 -0.24
CA PRO A 258 -19.83 -8.59 0.46
C PRO A 258 -21.30 -8.48 0.85
N SER A 259 -22.13 -9.40 0.35
CA SER A 259 -23.53 -9.50 0.71
C SER A 259 -23.64 -9.65 2.23
N THR A 260 -24.25 -8.66 2.88
CA THR A 260 -24.64 -8.78 4.28
C THR A 260 -25.75 -9.82 4.33
N THR A 261 -25.41 -11.07 4.55
CA THR A 261 -26.43 -12.10 4.84
C THR A 261 -27.01 -11.77 6.20
N HIS A 262 -28.14 -11.08 6.21
CA HIS A 262 -28.98 -11.01 7.39
C HIS A 262 -29.41 -12.44 7.72
N ILE A 263 -28.82 -13.01 8.78
CA ILE A 263 -29.37 -14.20 9.41
C ILE A 263 -30.64 -13.72 10.12
N SER A 264 -31.79 -13.90 9.50
CA SER A 264 -33.07 -13.79 10.16
C SER A 264 -33.17 -14.94 11.17
N HIS A 265 -33.04 -14.64 12.46
CA HIS A 265 -33.48 -15.54 13.50
C HIS A 265 -35.00 -15.66 13.36
N GLY A 266 -35.44 -16.82 12.84
CA GLY A 266 -36.84 -17.19 12.92
C GLY A 266 -37.23 -17.31 14.42
N GLU A 267 -38.19 -16.53 14.84
CA GLU A 267 -38.88 -16.75 16.09
C GLU A 267 -39.61 -18.09 15.97
N GLU A 268 -39.14 -19.06 16.73
CA GLU A 268 -39.89 -20.29 16.98
C GLU A 268 -40.99 -19.99 17.98
N GLU A 269 -42.21 -19.78 17.49
CA GLU A 269 -43.40 -19.75 18.31
C GLU A 269 -43.60 -21.13 18.94
N ALA A 270 -43.48 -21.21 20.26
CA ALA A 270 -43.89 -22.34 21.03
C ALA A 270 -45.42 -22.35 21.18
N LEU A 271 -46.05 -23.42 20.74
CA LEU A 271 -47.35 -23.90 21.14
C LEU A 271 -47.22 -24.94 22.23
#